data_83234c39344b3ef16e45d4a60e2fbe71
#
_entry.id   83234c39344b3ef16e45d4a60e2fbe71
#
_cell.length_a   1.000
_cell.length_b   1.000
_cell.length_c   1.000
_cell.angle_alpha   90.00
_cell.angle_beta   90.00
_cell.angle_gamma   90.00
#
_symmetry.space_group_name_H-M   'P 1'
#
loop_
_entity.id
_entity.type
_entity.pdbx_description
1 polymer ?
#
loop_
_entity_poly.entity_id
_entity_poly.type
_entity_poly.pdbx_seq_one_letter_code
_entity_poly.pdbx_strand_id
1 'polypeptide(L)' 'MVTTILRLPAVKSRTGLSRSTIYLRISNREFPTPISLGGRSVGWIESEINEWIENQVNLSRNYESGDIA' A
#
# COMPACT_ATOMS: atom_id res chain seq x y z
N MET A 1 -18.86 -3.27 11.31
CA MET A 1 -17.79 -2.87 10.41
C MET A 1 -16.95 -4.08 10.03
N VAL A 2 -16.67 -4.25 8.76
CA VAL A 2 -15.94 -5.41 8.27
C VAL A 2 -14.51 -4.99 7.93
N THR A 3 -13.54 -5.68 8.50
CA THR A 3 -12.13 -5.44 8.20
C THR A 3 -11.63 -6.60 7.35
N THR A 4 -11.14 -6.29 6.17
CA THR A 4 -10.61 -7.30 5.26
C THR A 4 -9.08 -7.25 5.31
N ILE A 5 -8.49 -8.41 5.38
CA ILE A 5 -7.03 -8.54 5.41
C ILE A 5 -6.56 -9.03 4.04
N LEU A 6 -5.57 -8.34 3.50
CA LEU A 6 -4.95 -8.71 2.23
C LEU A 6 -3.61 -9.38 2.51
N ARG A 7 -3.35 -10.48 1.83
CA ARG A 7 -2.05 -11.13 1.89
C ARG A 7 -1.13 -10.52 0.81
N LEU A 8 0.14 -10.81 0.89
CA LEU A 8 1.12 -10.20 -0.02
C LEU A 8 0.78 -10.31 -1.50
N PRO A 9 0.34 -11.47 -2.02
CA PRO A 9 -0.02 -11.55 -3.44
C PRO A 9 -1.10 -10.54 -3.84
N ALA A 10 -2.10 -10.36 -2.97
CA ALA A 10 -3.17 -9.40 -3.24
C ALA A 10 -2.68 -7.97 -3.19
N VAL A 11 -1.80 -7.65 -2.23
CA VAL A 11 -1.21 -6.32 -2.13
C VAL A 11 -0.37 -6.01 -3.36
N LYS A 12 0.43 -6.96 -3.80
CA LYS A 12 1.23 -6.80 -5.03
C LYS A 12 0.33 -6.55 -6.23
N SER A 13 -0.75 -7.30 -6.34
CA SER A 13 -1.68 -7.16 -7.46
C SER A 13 -2.36 -5.80 -7.46
N ARG A 14 -2.78 -5.32 -6.30
CA ARG A 14 -3.48 -4.04 -6.18
C ARG A 14 -2.57 -2.84 -6.39
N THR A 15 -1.33 -2.93 -5.96
CA THR A 15 -0.41 -1.80 -6.04
C THR A 15 0.51 -1.86 -7.26
N GLY A 16 0.67 -3.02 -7.85
CA GLY A 16 1.61 -3.20 -8.95
C GLY A 16 3.06 -3.18 -8.52
N LEU A 17 3.32 -3.19 -7.23
CA LEU A 17 4.69 -3.14 -6.70
C LEU A 17 5.24 -4.55 -6.49
N SER A 18 6.55 -4.69 -6.62
CA SER A 18 7.21 -5.94 -6.30
C SER A 18 7.33 -6.10 -4.79
N ARG A 19 7.58 -7.34 -4.35
CA ARG A 19 7.78 -7.61 -2.93
C ARG A 19 8.90 -6.75 -2.33
N SER A 20 10.03 -6.69 -3.01
CA SER A 20 11.17 -5.91 -2.51
C SER A 20 10.83 -4.43 -2.40
N THR A 21 10.10 -3.89 -3.36
CA THR A 21 9.69 -2.48 -3.31
C THR A 21 8.75 -2.22 -2.14
N ILE A 22 7.79 -3.13 -1.92
CA ILE A 22 6.86 -3.01 -0.79
C ILE A 22 7.62 -2.96 0.53
N TYR A 23 8.54 -3.89 0.74
CA TYR A 23 9.28 -3.94 2.00
C TYR A 23 10.26 -2.78 2.15
N LEU A 24 10.82 -2.30 1.04
CA LEU A 24 11.66 -1.11 1.07
C LEU A 24 10.84 0.10 1.52
N ARG A 25 9.65 0.27 0.98
CA ARG A 25 8.79 1.40 1.35
C ARG A 25 8.31 1.29 2.80
N ILE A 26 8.05 0.08 3.28
CA ILE A 26 7.71 -0.13 4.69
C ILE A 26 8.88 0.32 5.57
N SER A 27 10.09 -0.05 5.19
CA SER A 27 11.30 0.33 5.90
C SER A 27 11.47 1.85 5.96
N ASN A 28 11.07 2.55 4.91
CA ASN A 28 11.15 4.00 4.82
C ASN A 28 9.90 4.70 5.36
N ARG A 29 8.96 3.95 5.91
CA ARG A 29 7.68 4.46 6.43
C ARG A 29 6.83 5.13 5.36
N GLU A 30 6.90 4.61 4.16
CA GLU A 30 6.16 5.14 3.01
C GLU A 30 5.07 4.19 2.55
N PHE A 31 4.76 3.18 3.35
CA PHE A 31 3.76 2.17 3.00
C PHE A 31 3.15 1.64 4.28
N PRO A 32 1.85 1.25 4.26
CA PRO A 32 1.22 0.68 5.46
C PRO A 32 1.98 -0.54 5.96
N THR A 33 2.15 -0.62 7.27
CA THR A 33 2.85 -1.74 7.88
C THR A 33 1.93 -2.95 7.96
N PRO A 34 2.45 -4.16 7.73
CA PRO A 34 1.64 -5.37 7.86
C PRO A 34 1.36 -5.67 9.34
N ILE A 35 0.28 -6.40 9.57
CA ILE A 35 -0.05 -6.91 10.89
C ILE A 35 0.27 -8.39 10.95
N SER A 36 0.58 -8.87 12.14
CA SER A 36 0.85 -10.28 12.34
C SER A 36 -0.46 -11.05 12.42
N LEU A 37 -0.55 -12.14 11.68
CA LEU A 37 -1.72 -13.02 11.70
C LEU A 37 -1.45 -14.28 12.50
N GLY A 38 -0.31 -14.32 13.19
CA GLY A 38 0.11 -15.48 13.94
C GLY A 38 1.25 -16.19 13.23
N GLY A 39 2.16 -16.77 14.01
CA GLY A 39 3.33 -17.43 13.44
C GLY A 39 4.11 -16.48 12.56
N ARG A 40 4.38 -16.88 11.33
CA ARG A 40 5.11 -16.05 10.36
C ARG A 40 4.18 -15.41 9.33
N SER A 41 2.88 -15.54 9.54
CA SER A 41 1.91 -14.99 8.59
C SER A 41 1.68 -13.51 8.88
N VAL A 42 1.68 -12.72 7.82
CA VAL A 42 1.39 -11.29 7.92
C VAL A 42 0.37 -10.90 6.85
N GLY A 43 -0.33 -9.80 7.10
CA GLY A 43 -1.28 -9.28 6.14
C GLY A 43 -1.43 -7.78 6.33
N TRP A 44 -2.13 -7.17 5.40
CA TRP A 44 -2.37 -5.72 5.42
C TRP A 44 -3.87 -5.48 5.51
N ILE A 45 -4.25 -4.41 6.19
CA ILE A 45 -5.64 -4.01 6.28
C ILE A 45 -6.04 -3.38 4.94
N GLU A 46 -7.09 -3.90 4.34
CA GLU A 46 -7.52 -3.48 3.00
C GLU A 46 -7.77 -1.98 2.92
N SER A 47 -8.44 -1.41 3.92
CA SER A 47 -8.74 0.02 3.90
C SER A 47 -7.47 0.86 3.90
N GLU A 48 -6.43 0.42 4.60
CA GLU A 48 -5.15 1.13 4.60
C GLU A 48 -4.48 1.08 3.24
N ILE A 49 -4.56 -0.07 2.57
CA ILE A 49 -3.99 -0.21 1.23
C ILE A 49 -4.74 0.67 0.24
N ASN A 50 -6.06 0.67 0.31
CA ASN A 50 -6.88 1.50 -0.58
C ASN A 50 -6.60 2.98 -0.36
N GLU A 51 -6.47 3.40 0.89
CA GLU A 51 -6.17 4.79 1.22
C GLU A 51 -4.79 5.19 0.71
N TRP A 52 -3.82 4.29 0.86
CA TRP A 52 -2.47 4.53 0.35
C TRP A 52 -2.49 4.73 -1.17
N ILE A 53 -3.24 3.88 -1.87
CA ILE A 53 -3.36 3.98 -3.33
C ILE A 53 -3.98 5.32 -3.72
N GLU A 54 -5.06 5.71 -3.04
CA GLU A 54 -5.71 7.00 -3.32
C GLU A 54 -4.76 8.16 -3.09
N ASN A 55 -3.98 8.10 -2.03
CA ASN A 55 -3.00 9.16 -1.75
C ASN A 55 -1.96 9.25 -2.85
N GLN A 56 -1.48 8.11 -3.35
CA GLN A 56 -0.52 8.11 -4.44
C GLN A 56 -1.10 8.70 -5.71
N VAL A 57 -2.35 8.36 -6.02
CA VAL A 57 -3.04 8.91 -7.19
C VAL A 57 -3.18 10.43 -7.05
N ASN A 58 -3.61 10.88 -5.88
CA ASN A 58 -3.82 12.31 -5.65
C ASN A 58 -2.51 13.10 -5.71
N LEU A 59 -1.45 12.56 -5.13
CA LEU A 59 -0.14 13.21 -5.17
C LEU A 59 0.37 13.32 -6.60
N SER A 60 0.23 12.24 -7.36
CA SER A 60 0.66 12.22 -8.75
C SER A 60 -0.13 13.22 -9.60
N ARG A 61 -1.45 13.24 -9.42
CA ARG A 61 -2.31 14.15 -10.20
C ARG A 61 -2.08 15.60 -9.85
N ASN A 62 -1.88 15.88 -8.56
CA ASN A 62 -1.59 17.26 -8.14
C ASN A 62 -0.25 17.72 -8.71
N TYR A 63 0.73 16.85 -8.69
CA TYR A 63 2.05 17.17 -9.25
C TYR A 63 1.94 17.42 -10.76
N GLU A 64 1.22 16.56 -11.47
CA GLU A 64 1.03 16.69 -12.91
C GLU A 64 0.28 17.97 -13.27
N SER A 65 -0.75 18.28 -12.49
CA SER A 65 -1.52 19.52 -12.72
C SER A 65 -0.64 20.76 -12.58
N GLY A 66 0.23 20.76 -11.57
CA GLY A 66 1.16 21.86 -11.38
C GLY A 66 2.19 21.94 -12.50
N ASP A 67 2.61 20.81 -12.98
CA ASP A 67 3.62 20.73 -14.02
C ASP A 67 3.08 21.18 -15.38
N ILE A 68 1.81 20.87 -15.63
CA ILE A 68 1.18 21.25 -16.88
C ILE A 68 0.92 22.74 -16.95
N ALA A 69 0.67 23.30 -15.81
CA ALA A 69 0.47 24.75 -15.76
C ALA A 69 1.77 25.48 -16.05
#